data_9a07ddb4cd182e9bb136d08190fd49db
#
_entry.id   9a07ddb4cd182e9bb136d08190fd49db
#
_cell.length_a   1.000
_cell.length_b   1.000
_cell.length_c   1.000
_cell.angle_alpha   90.00
_cell.angle_beta   90.00
_cell.angle_gamma   90.00
#
_symmetry.space_group_name_H-M   'P 1'
#
loop_
_entity.id
_entity.type
_entity.pdbx_description
1 polymer ?
#
loop_
_entity_poly.entity_id
_entity_poly.type
_entity_poly.pdbx_seq_one_letter_code
_entity_poly.pdbx_strand_id
1 'polypeptide(L)'
;MTKQEKIVSMFNDIAPTYDRANRVLSMGVDTIWRKKACNLAFSYCGDEALSIVDVACGTGDMMGYWKRIGDENSILIDEIIGVDPSDGMVGVGREKFPQMSFYIAPATVLPRENSSADIISISYGIRNVMERQEALIEFNRVLKTGGLVVILEFMKNENPSSLGKVRDWYMNNVLPRIGGLISNNYEAYRYLPDSIEGFLTVGKMEKELEEAGFEMLYSKSFSMDISTLMIARKK
;
A
#
# COMPACT_ATOMS: atom_id res chain seq x y z
N MET A 1 -13.75 -7.38 20.13
CA MET A 1 -13.21 -7.01 18.80
C MET A 1 -11.98 -6.15 19.01
N THR A 2 -10.83 -6.60 18.56
CA THR A 2 -9.56 -5.84 18.60
C THR A 2 -9.62 -4.62 17.67
N LYS A 3 -8.62 -3.72 17.76
CA LYS A 3 -8.54 -2.58 16.84
C LYS A 3 -8.33 -3.07 15.38
N GLN A 4 -7.49 -4.09 15.19
CA GLN A 4 -7.26 -4.69 13.86
C GLN A 4 -8.55 -5.28 13.27
N GLU A 5 -9.32 -6.04 14.04
CA GLU A 5 -10.60 -6.60 13.58
C GLU A 5 -11.62 -5.53 13.19
N LYS A 6 -11.66 -4.39 13.91
CA LYS A 6 -12.53 -3.27 13.55
C LYS A 6 -12.13 -2.63 12.22
N ILE A 7 -10.82 -2.51 11.98
CA ILE A 7 -10.29 -1.97 10.71
C ILE A 7 -10.67 -2.91 9.56
N VAL A 8 -10.47 -4.23 9.71
CA VAL A 8 -10.84 -5.22 8.69
C VAL A 8 -12.34 -5.18 8.41
N SER A 9 -13.18 -5.15 9.46
CA SER A 9 -14.64 -5.05 9.29
C SER A 9 -15.05 -3.78 8.52
N MET A 10 -14.46 -2.65 8.84
CA MET A 10 -14.71 -1.39 8.12
C MET A 10 -14.35 -1.50 6.63
N PHE A 11 -13.22 -2.12 6.29
CA PHE A 11 -12.82 -2.33 4.89
C PHE A 11 -13.75 -3.32 4.17
N ASN A 12 -14.23 -4.36 4.85
CA ASN A 12 -15.26 -5.25 4.29
C ASN A 12 -16.52 -4.47 3.89
N ASP A 13 -16.99 -3.58 4.75
CA ASP A 13 -18.22 -2.81 4.51
C ASP A 13 -18.13 -1.87 3.30
N ILE A 14 -16.95 -1.26 3.06
CA ILE A 14 -16.77 -0.31 1.96
C ILE A 14 -16.24 -0.94 0.67
N ALA A 15 -15.88 -2.21 0.67
CA ALA A 15 -15.24 -2.88 -0.48
C ALA A 15 -15.96 -2.67 -1.82
N PRO A 16 -17.30 -2.75 -1.93
CA PRO A 16 -17.98 -2.57 -3.21
C PRO A 16 -17.84 -1.18 -3.84
N THR A 17 -17.53 -0.16 -3.04
CA THR A 17 -17.45 1.25 -3.50
C THR A 17 -16.04 1.83 -3.40
N TYR A 18 -15.11 1.06 -2.85
CA TYR A 18 -13.75 1.50 -2.47
C TYR A 18 -12.98 2.14 -3.63
N ASP A 19 -12.88 1.45 -4.75
CA ASP A 19 -12.11 1.93 -5.91
C ASP A 19 -12.69 3.22 -6.47
N ARG A 20 -14.02 3.29 -6.59
CA ARG A 20 -14.72 4.47 -7.09
C ARG A 20 -14.51 5.67 -6.18
N ALA A 21 -14.63 5.48 -4.88
CA ALA A 21 -14.42 6.54 -3.91
C ALA A 21 -12.96 7.04 -3.93
N ASN A 22 -11.99 6.14 -3.92
CA ASN A 22 -10.58 6.52 -3.99
C ASN A 22 -10.24 7.28 -5.28
N ARG A 23 -10.79 6.87 -6.42
CA ARG A 23 -10.56 7.54 -7.70
C ARG A 23 -11.11 8.96 -7.71
N VAL A 24 -12.30 9.18 -7.14
CA VAL A 24 -12.91 10.51 -7.02
C VAL A 24 -12.13 11.36 -6.01
N LEU A 25 -11.82 10.83 -4.83
CA LEU A 25 -11.17 11.57 -3.76
C LEU A 25 -9.72 11.95 -4.08
N SER A 26 -9.00 11.11 -4.82
CA SER A 26 -7.64 11.41 -5.30
C SER A 26 -7.62 12.25 -6.57
N MET A 27 -8.79 12.49 -7.20
CA MET A 27 -8.88 13.07 -8.55
C MET A 27 -8.01 12.30 -9.58
N GLY A 28 -7.81 11.00 -9.37
CA GLY A 28 -7.00 10.12 -10.18
C GLY A 28 -5.48 10.26 -10.02
N VAL A 29 -4.98 11.13 -9.14
CA VAL A 29 -3.53 11.34 -8.94
C VAL A 29 -2.85 10.09 -8.34
N ASP A 30 -3.58 9.27 -7.58
CA ASP A 30 -3.09 7.99 -7.05
C ASP A 30 -2.57 7.07 -8.15
N THR A 31 -3.13 7.14 -9.35
CA THR A 31 -2.67 6.36 -10.51
C THR A 31 -1.25 6.74 -10.94
N ILE A 32 -0.91 8.04 -10.86
CA ILE A 32 0.42 8.55 -11.20
C ILE A 32 1.44 8.05 -10.19
N TRP A 33 1.09 8.06 -8.90
CA TRP A 33 1.99 7.59 -7.84
C TRP A 33 2.25 6.09 -7.93
N ARG A 34 1.21 5.27 -8.20
CA ARG A 34 1.34 3.82 -8.40
C ARG A 34 2.22 3.48 -9.62
N LYS A 35 1.99 4.14 -10.77
CA LYS A 35 2.84 4.00 -11.96
C LYS A 35 4.30 4.32 -11.66
N LYS A 36 4.53 5.42 -10.94
CA LYS A 36 5.88 5.83 -10.57
C LYS A 36 6.55 4.83 -9.63
N ALA A 37 5.80 4.25 -8.68
CA ALA A 37 6.29 3.22 -7.78
C ALA A 37 6.74 1.97 -8.56
N CYS A 38 5.92 1.46 -9.49
CA CYS A 38 6.29 0.32 -10.32
C CYS A 38 7.52 0.60 -11.19
N ASN A 39 7.52 1.70 -11.95
CA ASN A 39 8.64 2.03 -12.83
C ASN A 39 9.96 2.18 -12.05
N LEU A 40 9.91 2.84 -10.90
CA LEU A 40 11.11 3.04 -10.11
C LEU A 40 11.59 1.74 -9.46
N ALA A 41 10.68 0.90 -8.95
CA ALA A 41 11.05 -0.41 -8.41
C ALA A 41 11.71 -1.29 -9.47
N PHE A 42 11.12 -1.37 -10.67
CA PHE A 42 11.71 -2.13 -11.77
C PHE A 42 13.10 -1.64 -12.18
N SER A 43 13.39 -0.34 -12.05
CA SER A 43 14.74 0.18 -12.34
C SER A 43 15.83 -0.30 -11.35
N TYR A 44 15.43 -0.89 -10.22
CA TYR A 44 16.33 -1.50 -9.24
C TYR A 44 16.40 -3.03 -9.37
N CYS A 45 15.55 -3.64 -10.20
CA CYS A 45 15.54 -5.08 -10.46
C CYS A 45 16.50 -5.43 -11.60
N GLY A 46 16.94 -6.70 -11.63
CA GLY A 46 17.67 -7.29 -12.76
C GLY A 46 16.73 -7.78 -13.87
N ASP A 47 17.31 -8.54 -14.84
CA ASP A 47 16.57 -9.06 -16.00
C ASP A 47 15.88 -10.41 -15.73
N GLU A 48 15.91 -10.91 -14.51
CA GLU A 48 15.28 -12.19 -14.15
C GLU A 48 13.76 -12.03 -14.00
N ALA A 49 13.02 -13.13 -14.13
CA ALA A 49 11.58 -13.14 -13.91
C ALA A 49 11.26 -12.86 -12.44
N LEU A 50 10.32 -11.95 -12.21
CA LEU A 50 10.00 -11.42 -10.88
C LEU A 50 8.77 -12.11 -10.27
N SER A 51 8.90 -12.52 -9.00
CA SER A 51 7.77 -12.88 -8.13
C SER A 51 7.41 -11.69 -7.25
N ILE A 52 6.17 -11.21 -7.36
CA ILE A 52 5.67 -10.00 -6.69
C ILE A 52 4.56 -10.36 -5.71
N VAL A 53 4.67 -9.89 -4.48
CA VAL A 53 3.64 -10.01 -3.44
C VAL A 53 3.11 -8.62 -3.08
N ASP A 54 1.83 -8.37 -3.33
CA ASP A 54 1.17 -7.13 -2.92
C ASP A 54 0.41 -7.37 -1.61
N VAL A 55 0.87 -6.75 -0.53
CA VAL A 55 0.34 -6.91 0.83
C VAL A 55 -0.63 -5.79 1.15
N ALA A 56 -1.69 -6.09 1.88
CA ALA A 56 -2.87 -5.23 2.02
C ALA A 56 -3.36 -4.79 0.63
N CYS A 57 -3.47 -5.77 -0.27
CA CYS A 57 -3.73 -5.54 -1.69
C CYS A 57 -5.13 -4.96 -1.97
N GLY A 58 -6.04 -5.05 -1.01
CA GLY A 58 -7.43 -4.61 -1.15
C GLY A 58 -8.09 -5.27 -2.36
N THR A 59 -8.62 -4.45 -3.26
CA THR A 59 -9.25 -4.88 -4.52
C THR A 59 -8.26 -5.18 -5.66
N GLY A 60 -6.95 -5.21 -5.38
CA GLY A 60 -5.90 -5.58 -6.33
C GLY A 60 -5.45 -4.45 -7.27
N ASP A 61 -5.79 -3.19 -6.99
CA ASP A 61 -5.40 -2.07 -7.86
C ASP A 61 -3.88 -2.05 -8.14
N MET A 62 -3.04 -2.19 -7.10
CA MET A 62 -1.59 -2.17 -7.28
C MET A 62 -1.08 -3.38 -8.07
N MET A 63 -1.69 -4.56 -7.89
CA MET A 63 -1.41 -5.76 -8.67
C MET A 63 -1.64 -5.49 -10.17
N GLY A 64 -2.75 -4.83 -10.51
CA GLY A 64 -3.04 -4.42 -11.89
C GLY A 64 -2.01 -3.44 -12.46
N TYR A 65 -1.43 -2.56 -11.62
CA TYR A 65 -0.33 -1.67 -12.02
C TYR A 65 0.96 -2.44 -12.25
N TRP A 66 1.34 -3.38 -11.35
CA TRP A 66 2.50 -4.23 -11.54
C TRP A 66 2.45 -4.96 -12.88
N LYS A 67 1.33 -5.63 -13.17
CA LYS A 67 1.14 -6.36 -14.43
C LYS A 67 1.28 -5.43 -15.64
N ARG A 68 0.51 -4.33 -15.67
CA ARG A 68 0.48 -3.42 -16.81
C ARG A 68 1.83 -2.75 -17.07
N ILE A 69 2.47 -2.21 -16.02
CA ILE A 69 3.76 -1.53 -16.17
C ILE A 69 4.87 -2.51 -16.49
N GLY A 70 4.80 -3.75 -15.97
CA GLY A 70 5.67 -4.84 -16.39
C GLY A 70 5.57 -5.12 -17.88
N ASP A 71 4.36 -5.28 -18.39
CA ASP A 71 4.10 -5.50 -19.82
C ASP A 71 4.58 -4.31 -20.69
N GLU A 72 4.28 -3.06 -20.27
CA GLU A 72 4.71 -1.84 -20.97
C GLU A 72 6.25 -1.72 -21.07
N ASN A 73 6.99 -2.23 -20.07
CA ASN A 73 8.46 -2.18 -20.03
C ASN A 73 9.16 -3.52 -20.41
N SER A 74 8.40 -4.52 -20.86
CA SER A 74 8.91 -5.85 -21.19
C SER A 74 9.63 -6.56 -20.02
N ILE A 75 9.19 -6.29 -18.78
CA ILE A 75 9.69 -6.96 -17.58
C ILE A 75 9.03 -8.33 -17.48
N LEU A 76 9.84 -9.35 -17.29
CA LEU A 76 9.35 -10.70 -17.05
C LEU A 76 8.80 -10.80 -15.63
N ILE A 77 7.52 -11.12 -15.50
CA ILE A 77 6.87 -11.36 -14.21
C ILE A 77 6.33 -12.79 -14.22
N ASP A 78 6.87 -13.61 -13.32
CA ASP A 78 6.46 -15.00 -13.16
C ASP A 78 5.12 -15.11 -12.45
N GLU A 79 4.95 -14.37 -11.34
CA GLU A 79 3.70 -14.32 -10.61
C GLU A 79 3.47 -12.96 -9.94
N ILE A 80 2.19 -12.63 -9.75
CA ILE A 80 1.73 -11.54 -8.88
C ILE A 80 0.66 -12.11 -7.97
N ILE A 81 0.88 -12.07 -6.67
CA ILE A 81 -0.11 -12.48 -5.68
C ILE A 81 -0.52 -11.31 -4.79
N GLY A 82 -1.79 -11.27 -4.42
CA GLY A 82 -2.35 -10.32 -3.45
C GLY A 82 -2.63 -10.99 -2.12
N VAL A 83 -2.30 -10.31 -1.03
CA VAL A 83 -2.59 -10.76 0.34
C VAL A 83 -3.31 -9.63 1.08
N ASP A 84 -4.50 -9.91 1.60
CA ASP A 84 -5.28 -8.93 2.39
C ASP A 84 -6.10 -9.67 3.47
N PRO A 85 -6.21 -9.14 4.69
CA PRO A 85 -7.04 -9.75 5.73
C PRO A 85 -8.55 -9.55 5.52
N SER A 86 -8.98 -8.66 4.62
CA SER A 86 -10.38 -8.37 4.31
C SER A 86 -10.90 -9.30 3.22
N ASP A 87 -11.79 -10.21 3.57
CA ASP A 87 -12.45 -11.11 2.62
C ASP A 87 -13.36 -10.36 1.62
N GLY A 88 -14.00 -9.27 2.04
CA GLY A 88 -14.77 -8.40 1.17
C GLY A 88 -13.91 -7.75 0.10
N MET A 89 -12.75 -7.19 0.47
CA MET A 89 -11.80 -6.60 -0.49
C MET A 89 -11.27 -7.66 -1.47
N VAL A 90 -10.83 -8.80 -0.95
CA VAL A 90 -10.36 -9.94 -1.76
C VAL A 90 -11.44 -10.44 -2.70
N GLY A 91 -12.71 -10.49 -2.25
CA GLY A 91 -13.85 -10.86 -3.09
C GLY A 91 -13.96 -9.97 -4.33
N VAL A 92 -13.97 -8.64 -4.13
CA VAL A 92 -13.98 -7.67 -5.23
C VAL A 92 -12.74 -7.81 -6.13
N GLY A 93 -11.56 -8.04 -5.53
CA GLY A 93 -10.31 -8.24 -6.25
C GLY A 93 -10.35 -9.45 -7.19
N ARG A 94 -10.88 -10.57 -6.72
CA ARG A 94 -11.05 -11.81 -7.51
C ARG A 94 -12.01 -11.64 -8.68
N GLU A 95 -13.08 -10.88 -8.50
CA GLU A 95 -14.01 -10.53 -9.60
C GLU A 95 -13.34 -9.64 -10.64
N LYS A 96 -12.56 -8.65 -10.18
CA LYS A 96 -11.89 -7.67 -11.04
C LYS A 96 -10.70 -8.25 -11.81
N PHE A 97 -9.96 -9.16 -11.18
CA PHE A 97 -8.75 -9.80 -11.73
C PHE A 97 -8.80 -11.32 -11.57
N PRO A 98 -9.70 -12.02 -12.29
CA PRO A 98 -9.90 -13.47 -12.13
C PRO A 98 -8.67 -14.32 -12.47
N GLN A 99 -7.70 -13.75 -13.17
CA GLN A 99 -6.43 -14.39 -13.54
C GLN A 99 -5.33 -14.23 -12.46
N MET A 100 -5.57 -13.44 -11.41
CA MET A 100 -4.59 -13.20 -10.35
C MET A 100 -4.93 -14.00 -9.09
N SER A 101 -3.92 -14.37 -8.32
CA SER A 101 -4.09 -15.12 -7.08
C SER A 101 -4.25 -14.18 -5.89
N PHE A 102 -5.29 -14.41 -5.08
CA PHE A 102 -5.58 -13.65 -3.86
C PHE A 102 -5.68 -14.57 -2.65
N TYR A 103 -5.02 -14.20 -1.55
CA TYR A 103 -5.00 -14.92 -0.29
C TYR A 103 -5.55 -14.04 0.84
N ILE A 104 -6.34 -14.65 1.73
CA ILE A 104 -6.83 -13.96 2.93
C ILE A 104 -5.84 -14.28 4.06
N ALA A 105 -5.01 -13.31 4.42
CA ALA A 105 -4.03 -13.43 5.52
C ALA A 105 -3.61 -12.04 6.03
N PRO A 106 -3.16 -11.94 7.29
CA PRO A 106 -2.57 -10.71 7.82
C PRO A 106 -1.16 -10.47 7.24
N ALA A 107 -0.71 -9.21 7.27
CA ALA A 107 0.62 -8.83 6.81
C ALA A 107 1.78 -9.46 7.63
N THR A 108 1.48 -9.95 8.83
CA THR A 108 2.44 -10.59 9.74
C THR A 108 2.65 -12.08 9.47
N VAL A 109 1.82 -12.69 8.61
CA VAL A 109 1.92 -14.12 8.23
C VAL A 109 1.56 -14.26 6.76
N LEU A 110 2.55 -14.13 5.89
CA LEU A 110 2.34 -14.25 4.45
C LEU A 110 2.35 -15.73 4.03
N PRO A 111 1.43 -16.17 3.15
CA PRO A 111 1.38 -17.54 2.66
C PRO A 111 2.48 -17.81 1.63
N ARG A 112 3.72 -17.54 2.00
CA ARG A 112 4.92 -17.65 1.15
C ARG A 112 6.08 -18.28 1.90
N GLU A 113 6.92 -18.99 1.17
CA GLU A 113 8.17 -19.53 1.68
C GLU A 113 9.21 -18.44 1.94
N ASN A 114 10.25 -18.76 2.70
CA ASN A 114 11.38 -17.87 2.90
C ASN A 114 12.08 -17.59 1.57
N SER A 115 12.54 -16.36 1.38
CA SER A 115 13.33 -15.95 0.21
C SER A 115 12.71 -16.37 -1.13
N SER A 116 11.39 -16.15 -1.28
CA SER A 116 10.61 -16.58 -2.44
C SER A 116 10.13 -15.42 -3.31
N ALA A 117 10.14 -14.18 -2.83
CA ALA A 117 9.68 -13.01 -3.57
C ALA A 117 10.82 -12.06 -3.92
N ASP A 118 10.73 -11.44 -5.09
CA ASP A 118 11.65 -10.39 -5.54
C ASP A 118 11.18 -9.00 -5.10
N ILE A 119 9.86 -8.80 -5.09
CA ILE A 119 9.24 -7.54 -4.66
C ILE A 119 8.11 -7.85 -3.68
N ILE A 120 8.10 -7.15 -2.54
CA ILE A 120 6.91 -6.99 -1.70
C ILE A 120 6.47 -5.54 -1.81
N SER A 121 5.21 -5.31 -2.21
CA SER A 121 4.59 -3.99 -2.20
C SER A 121 3.50 -3.88 -1.14
N ILE A 122 3.35 -2.69 -0.58
CA ILE A 122 2.22 -2.34 0.26
C ILE A 122 1.82 -0.88 -0.03
N SER A 123 0.58 -0.69 -0.52
CA SER A 123 0.11 0.63 -0.94
C SER A 123 -1.09 1.06 -0.11
N TYR A 124 -0.91 2.11 0.70
CA TYR A 124 -1.92 2.69 1.59
C TYR A 124 -2.47 1.72 2.64
N GLY A 125 -1.68 0.70 2.98
CA GLY A 125 -2.04 -0.37 3.90
C GLY A 125 -1.23 -0.41 5.19
N ILE A 126 0.06 -0.03 5.17
CA ILE A 126 0.99 -0.25 6.30
C ILE A 126 0.58 0.52 7.56
N ARG A 127 -0.09 1.69 7.44
CA ARG A 127 -0.60 2.44 8.59
C ARG A 127 -1.73 1.73 9.34
N ASN A 128 -2.37 0.77 8.69
CA ASN A 128 -3.48 -0.02 9.24
C ASN A 128 -3.02 -1.36 9.85
N VAL A 129 -1.72 -1.66 9.78
CA VAL A 129 -1.13 -2.85 10.39
C VAL A 129 -0.70 -2.51 11.82
N MET A 130 -1.36 -3.10 12.82
CA MET A 130 -1.07 -2.80 14.23
C MET A 130 0.29 -3.35 14.64
N GLU A 131 0.62 -4.57 14.25
CA GLU A 131 1.90 -5.25 14.48
C GLU A 131 2.87 -4.98 13.32
N ARG A 132 3.11 -3.69 13.02
CA ARG A 132 3.88 -3.26 11.83
C ARG A 132 5.32 -3.79 11.83
N GLN A 133 6.00 -3.80 12.98
CA GLN A 133 7.36 -4.32 13.06
C GLN A 133 7.42 -5.81 12.73
N GLU A 134 6.45 -6.59 13.21
CA GLU A 134 6.34 -8.01 12.87
C GLU A 134 6.08 -8.20 11.37
N ALA A 135 5.25 -7.34 10.77
CA ALA A 135 5.03 -7.37 9.32
C ALA A 135 6.31 -7.06 8.53
N LEU A 136 7.13 -6.08 8.96
CA LEU A 136 8.40 -5.78 8.30
C LEU A 136 9.41 -6.94 8.42
N ILE A 137 9.43 -7.63 9.57
CA ILE A 137 10.24 -8.85 9.75
C ILE A 137 9.74 -9.95 8.81
N GLU A 138 8.43 -10.11 8.67
CA GLU A 138 7.82 -11.09 7.76
C GLU A 138 8.13 -10.75 6.30
N PHE A 139 8.11 -9.47 5.91
CA PHE A 139 8.52 -9.04 4.57
C PHE A 139 9.98 -9.39 4.31
N ASN A 140 10.86 -9.15 5.30
CA ASN A 140 12.26 -9.55 5.20
C ASN A 140 12.41 -11.07 5.07
N ARG A 141 11.64 -11.89 5.79
CA ARG A 141 11.65 -13.35 5.67
C ARG A 141 11.32 -13.82 4.26
N VAL A 142 10.26 -13.27 3.67
CA VAL A 142 9.72 -13.69 2.37
C VAL A 142 10.56 -13.19 1.20
N LEU A 143 11.15 -12.00 1.30
CA LEU A 143 12.00 -11.45 0.24
C LEU A 143 13.30 -12.25 0.08
N LYS A 144 13.72 -12.44 -1.17
CA LYS A 144 15.07 -12.88 -1.50
C LYS A 144 16.10 -11.85 -1.06
N THR A 145 17.36 -12.26 -0.83
CA THR A 145 18.46 -11.30 -0.63
C THR A 145 18.56 -10.39 -1.85
N GLY A 146 18.65 -9.09 -1.65
CA GLY A 146 18.59 -8.08 -2.72
C GLY A 146 17.18 -7.74 -3.20
N GLY A 147 16.14 -8.45 -2.76
CA GLY A 147 14.74 -8.16 -3.07
C GLY A 147 14.26 -6.83 -2.46
N LEU A 148 13.19 -6.30 -2.99
CA LEU A 148 12.71 -4.95 -2.69
C LEU A 148 11.43 -4.96 -1.86
N VAL A 149 11.38 -4.11 -0.84
CA VAL A 149 10.12 -3.65 -0.24
C VAL A 149 9.75 -2.29 -0.82
N VAL A 150 8.52 -2.15 -1.31
CA VAL A 150 7.98 -0.95 -1.95
C VAL A 150 6.77 -0.46 -1.16
N ILE A 151 6.91 0.66 -0.47
CA ILE A 151 5.86 1.24 0.37
C ILE A 151 5.38 2.54 -0.26
N LEU A 152 4.08 2.61 -0.56
CA LEU A 152 3.42 3.84 -1.00
C LEU A 152 2.37 4.20 0.04
N GLU A 153 2.58 5.27 0.83
CA GLU A 153 1.74 5.54 1.99
C GLU A 153 1.58 7.04 2.31
N PHE A 154 0.50 7.38 2.98
CA PHE A 154 0.29 8.69 3.59
C PHE A 154 1.04 8.76 4.92
N MET A 155 2.05 9.62 4.99
CA MET A 155 2.87 9.79 6.20
C MET A 155 2.43 11.02 6.99
N LYS A 156 2.58 10.95 8.32
CA LYS A 156 2.42 12.12 9.17
C LYS A 156 3.44 13.19 8.81
N ASN A 157 2.98 14.44 8.65
CA ASN A 157 3.84 15.60 8.47
C ASN A 157 3.71 16.53 9.68
N GLU A 158 4.74 16.61 10.51
CA GLU A 158 4.74 17.43 11.73
C GLU A 158 4.94 18.93 11.45
N ASN A 159 5.46 19.29 10.26
CA ASN A 159 5.74 20.67 9.88
C ASN A 159 5.17 21.01 8.48
N PRO A 160 3.84 21.00 8.32
CA PRO A 160 3.24 21.23 7.02
C PRO A 160 3.50 22.68 6.53
N SER A 161 3.87 22.81 5.26
CA SER A 161 3.93 24.10 4.56
C SER A 161 2.56 24.77 4.51
N SER A 162 2.49 26.01 4.05
CA SER A 162 1.20 26.71 3.87
C SER A 162 0.24 25.94 2.94
N LEU A 163 0.74 25.32 1.89
CA LEU A 163 -0.03 24.44 1.00
C LEU A 163 -0.40 23.13 1.69
N GLY A 164 0.47 22.61 2.56
CA GLY A 164 0.17 21.45 3.40
C GLY A 164 -1.02 21.68 4.34
N LYS A 165 -1.16 22.89 4.88
CA LYS A 165 -2.34 23.27 5.71
C LYS A 165 -3.65 23.27 4.92
N VAL A 166 -3.61 23.68 3.64
CA VAL A 166 -4.80 23.60 2.75
C VAL A 166 -5.15 22.14 2.45
N ARG A 167 -4.14 21.29 2.20
CA ARG A 167 -4.32 19.85 2.07
C ARG A 167 -4.98 19.25 3.31
N ASP A 168 -4.45 19.56 4.50
CA ASP A 168 -4.96 19.01 5.77
C ASP A 168 -6.42 19.48 6.02
N TRP A 169 -6.74 20.73 5.66
CA TRP A 169 -8.12 21.20 5.69
C TRP A 169 -9.03 20.39 4.76
N TYR A 170 -8.59 20.12 3.51
CA TYR A 170 -9.32 19.27 2.56
C TYR A 170 -9.53 17.86 3.10
N MET A 171 -8.48 17.24 3.62
CA MET A 171 -8.49 15.89 4.18
C MET A 171 -9.44 15.75 5.37
N ASN A 172 -9.50 16.78 6.24
CA ASN A 172 -10.32 16.74 7.45
C ASN A 172 -11.77 17.16 7.21
N ASN A 173 -12.05 18.06 6.25
CA ASN A 173 -13.35 18.68 6.11
C ASN A 173 -14.13 18.27 4.85
N VAL A 174 -13.46 18.01 3.75
CA VAL A 174 -14.09 17.73 2.45
C VAL A 174 -14.13 16.25 2.16
N LEU A 175 -12.99 15.58 2.28
CA LEU A 175 -12.82 14.18 1.95
C LEU A 175 -13.81 13.24 2.67
N PRO A 176 -14.02 13.35 4.02
CA PRO A 176 -14.96 12.46 4.71
C PRO A 176 -16.41 12.63 4.25
N ARG A 177 -16.79 13.87 3.87
CA ARG A 177 -18.15 14.15 3.39
C ARG A 177 -18.39 13.56 2.00
N ILE A 178 -17.46 13.76 1.07
CA ILE A 178 -17.56 13.21 -0.29
C ILE A 178 -17.47 11.68 -0.25
N GLY A 179 -16.50 11.12 0.49
CA GLY A 179 -16.32 9.69 0.64
C GLY A 179 -17.54 9.02 1.26
N GLY A 180 -18.09 9.63 2.32
CA GLY A 180 -19.32 9.18 2.97
C GLY A 180 -20.54 9.17 2.05
N LEU A 181 -20.68 10.17 1.16
CA LEU A 181 -21.76 10.20 0.17
C LEU A 181 -21.62 9.10 -0.90
N ILE A 182 -20.38 8.78 -1.32
CA ILE A 182 -20.13 7.77 -2.34
C ILE A 182 -20.33 6.35 -1.79
N SER A 183 -19.86 6.10 -0.56
CA SER A 183 -19.85 4.77 0.05
C SER A 183 -21.01 4.51 1.01
N ASN A 184 -21.80 5.53 1.32
CA ASN A 184 -22.78 5.51 2.40
C ASN A 184 -22.18 5.15 3.78
N ASN A 185 -20.88 5.39 3.97
CA ASN A 185 -20.14 5.10 5.19
C ASN A 185 -19.18 6.26 5.55
N TYR A 186 -19.71 7.24 6.27
CA TYR A 186 -18.96 8.45 6.68
C TYR A 186 -17.78 8.11 7.62
N GLU A 187 -17.97 7.17 8.54
CA GLU A 187 -16.95 6.82 9.55
C GLU A 187 -15.69 6.21 8.92
N ALA A 188 -15.83 5.42 7.87
CA ALA A 188 -14.67 4.86 7.15
C ALA A 188 -13.78 5.95 6.52
N TYR A 189 -14.38 7.03 6.04
CA TYR A 189 -13.62 8.14 5.44
C TYR A 189 -13.17 9.18 6.45
N ARG A 190 -13.80 9.26 7.60
CA ARG A 190 -13.29 10.00 8.76
C ARG A 190 -12.08 9.33 9.38
N TYR A 191 -12.03 7.99 9.34
CA TYR A 191 -10.88 7.23 9.81
C TYR A 191 -9.58 7.58 9.07
N LEU A 192 -9.65 7.99 7.79
CA LEU A 192 -8.45 8.25 6.98
C LEU A 192 -7.56 9.36 7.58
N PRO A 193 -8.03 10.61 7.82
CA PRO A 193 -7.19 11.63 8.43
C PRO A 193 -6.73 11.25 9.84
N ASP A 194 -7.57 10.62 10.65
CA ASP A 194 -7.22 10.17 12.00
C ASP A 194 -6.10 9.12 11.97
N SER A 195 -6.14 8.19 10.99
CA SER A 195 -5.10 7.18 10.82
C SER A 195 -3.76 7.76 10.37
N ILE A 196 -3.77 8.82 9.55
CA ILE A 196 -2.55 9.52 9.11
C ILE A 196 -1.92 10.29 10.28
N GLU A 197 -2.75 11.01 11.06
CA GLU A 197 -2.26 11.76 12.22
C GLU A 197 -1.66 10.86 13.29
N GLY A 198 -2.21 9.67 13.47
CA GLY A 198 -1.70 8.63 14.37
C GLY A 198 -0.53 7.81 13.81
N PHE A 199 -0.11 8.04 12.57
CA PHE A 199 0.93 7.25 11.91
C PHE A 199 2.33 7.86 12.09
N LEU A 200 3.32 7.24 11.48
CA LEU A 200 4.72 7.64 11.53
C LEU A 200 5.03 8.79 10.57
N THR A 201 6.06 9.54 10.93
CA THR A 201 6.78 10.41 9.98
C THR A 201 7.67 9.57 9.07
N VAL A 202 8.08 10.15 7.94
CA VAL A 202 9.01 9.52 6.98
C VAL A 202 10.25 8.97 7.66
N GLY A 203 10.97 9.78 8.45
CA GLY A 203 12.21 9.35 9.10
C GLY A 203 12.02 8.24 10.14
N LYS A 204 10.85 8.17 10.80
CA LYS A 204 10.55 7.06 11.71
C LYS A 204 10.31 5.75 10.95
N MET A 205 9.63 5.82 9.80
CA MET A 205 9.40 4.64 8.97
C MET A 205 10.70 4.13 8.33
N GLU A 206 11.57 5.03 7.87
CA GLU A 206 12.90 4.68 7.37
C GLU A 206 13.71 3.93 8.44
N LYS A 207 13.69 4.42 9.68
CA LYS A 207 14.36 3.76 10.80
C LYS A 207 13.80 2.36 11.09
N GLU A 208 12.47 2.19 11.07
CA GLU A 208 11.86 0.86 11.26
C GLU A 208 12.25 -0.12 10.13
N LEU A 209 12.38 0.36 8.89
CA LEU A 209 12.88 -0.44 7.77
C LEU A 209 14.34 -0.85 7.98
N GLU A 210 15.20 0.07 8.41
CA GLU A 210 16.60 -0.24 8.71
C GLU A 210 16.73 -1.25 9.85
N GLU A 211 15.95 -1.11 10.91
CA GLU A 211 15.89 -2.03 12.05
C GLU A 211 15.38 -3.43 11.64
N ALA A 212 14.50 -3.51 10.63
CA ALA A 212 14.04 -4.77 10.06
C ALA A 212 15.00 -5.40 9.03
N GLY A 213 16.20 -4.82 8.82
CA GLY A 213 17.25 -5.37 7.97
C GLY A 213 17.22 -4.90 6.52
N PHE A 214 16.56 -3.79 6.24
CA PHE A 214 16.54 -3.19 4.91
C PHE A 214 17.55 -2.05 4.76
N GLU A 215 17.98 -1.80 3.52
CA GLU A 215 18.77 -0.64 3.10
C GLU A 215 17.89 0.28 2.26
N MET A 216 17.78 1.55 2.67
CA MET A 216 16.99 2.54 1.92
C MET A 216 17.64 2.87 0.59
N LEU A 217 16.90 2.70 -0.51
CA LEU A 217 17.31 3.08 -1.86
C LEU A 217 16.65 4.39 -2.32
N TYR A 218 15.40 4.60 -1.92
CA TYR A 218 14.61 5.75 -2.33
C TYR A 218 13.57 6.12 -1.29
N SER A 219 13.45 7.42 -1.02
CA SER A 219 12.39 7.99 -0.18
C SER A 219 12.02 9.37 -0.70
N LYS A 220 10.78 9.56 -1.13
CA LYS A 220 10.30 10.85 -1.60
C LYS A 220 8.80 11.00 -1.46
N SER A 221 8.38 12.16 -0.94
CA SER A 221 6.99 12.58 -0.90
C SER A 221 6.57 13.29 -2.18
N PHE A 222 5.28 13.13 -2.54
CA PHE A 222 4.64 13.69 -3.72
C PHE A 222 3.48 14.60 -3.34
N SER A 223 3.12 15.51 -4.24
CA SER A 223 1.89 16.32 -4.17
C SER A 223 1.73 17.01 -2.81
N MET A 224 2.69 17.85 -2.44
CA MET A 224 2.69 18.59 -1.16
C MET A 224 2.69 17.66 0.07
N ASP A 225 3.51 16.62 0.01
CA ASP A 225 3.69 15.60 1.06
C ASP A 225 2.42 14.79 1.39
N ILE A 226 1.52 14.61 0.39
CA ILE A 226 0.34 13.76 0.57
C ILE A 226 0.76 12.30 0.64
N SER A 227 1.50 11.82 -0.36
CA SER A 227 1.89 10.41 -0.48
C SER A 227 3.40 10.29 -0.57
N THR A 228 3.97 9.36 0.17
CA THR A 228 5.40 9.06 0.17
C THR A 228 5.65 7.69 -0.44
N LEU A 229 6.59 7.62 -1.37
CA LEU A 229 7.13 6.37 -1.89
C LEU A 229 8.46 6.10 -1.22
N MET A 230 8.58 4.92 -0.64
CA MET A 230 9.82 4.36 -0.10
C MET A 230 10.13 3.05 -0.82
N ILE A 231 11.38 2.87 -1.21
CA ILE A 231 11.91 1.62 -1.73
C ILE A 231 13.14 1.28 -0.92
N ALA A 232 13.16 0.08 -0.36
CA ALA A 232 14.30 -0.41 0.39
C ALA A 232 14.62 -1.84 -0.03
N ARG A 233 15.89 -2.22 0.07
CA ARG A 233 16.44 -3.51 -0.34
C ARG A 233 16.74 -4.37 0.88
N LYS A 234 16.37 -5.65 0.83
CA LYS A 234 16.83 -6.63 1.82
C LYS A 234 18.34 -6.82 1.71
N LYS A 235 19.04 -6.67 2.85
CA LYS A 235 20.49 -6.89 2.98
C LYS A 235 20.89 -8.35 2.86
#